data_d89da0548b3a11cfcad25563cbcba927
#
_entry.id   d89da0548b3a11cfcad25563cbcba927
#
_cell.length_a   1.000
_cell.length_b   1.000
_cell.length_c   1.000
_cell.angle_alpha   90.00
_cell.angle_beta   90.00
_cell.angle_gamma   90.00
#
_symmetry.space_group_name_H-M   'P 1'
#
loop_
_entity.id
_entity.type
_entity.pdbx_description
1 polymer ?
#
loop_
_entity_poly.entity_id
_entity_poly.type
_entity_poly.pdbx_seq_one_letter_code
_entity_poly.pdbx_strand_id
1 'polypeptide(L)'
;MLAPVKRYLLASDFDQTLSFKDSGIVLAELLGIAGFEERVAGLARSNLVQQGGELAYLIRHDPEFRSVRREHLQETGRRLRLKHAIPALVDFTTRRVAGCQFEFSRKTIEPLAKVLREELGKL
;
A
#
# COMPACT_ATOMS: atom_id res chain seq x y z
N MET A 1 9.35 -12.64 39.43
CA MET A 1 9.28 -13.27 38.10
C MET A 1 8.44 -12.37 37.18
N LEU A 2 9.05 -11.91 36.10
CA LEU A 2 8.32 -11.07 35.15
C LEU A 2 7.38 -11.95 34.31
N ALA A 3 6.15 -11.47 34.08
CA ALA A 3 5.22 -12.14 33.20
C ALA A 3 5.79 -12.21 31.78
N PRO A 4 5.58 -13.31 31.03
CA PRO A 4 6.05 -13.38 29.65
C PRO A 4 5.41 -12.27 28.81
N VAL A 5 6.23 -11.58 28.02
CA VAL A 5 5.74 -10.56 27.09
C VAL A 5 4.99 -11.24 25.95
N LYS A 6 3.72 -10.96 25.84
CA LYS A 6 2.93 -11.41 24.69
C LYS A 6 3.21 -10.51 23.50
N ARG A 7 3.48 -11.15 22.38
CA ARG A 7 3.68 -10.43 21.11
C ARG A 7 2.51 -10.71 20.18
N TYR A 8 2.02 -9.67 19.56
CA TYR A 8 0.93 -9.75 18.60
C TYR A 8 1.40 -9.14 17.28
N LEU A 9 0.95 -9.72 16.18
CA LEU A 9 1.14 -9.19 14.85
C LEU A 9 -0.22 -8.71 14.34
N LEU A 10 -0.31 -7.42 14.02
CA LEU A 10 -1.42 -6.88 13.27
C LEU A 10 -1.01 -6.78 11.80
N ALA A 11 -1.57 -7.64 10.97
CA ALA A 11 -1.39 -7.59 9.54
C ALA A 11 -2.63 -6.98 8.90
N SER A 12 -2.44 -5.98 8.04
CA SER A 12 -3.54 -5.32 7.36
C SER A 12 -3.24 -5.20 5.88
N ASP A 13 -4.27 -5.37 5.05
CA ASP A 13 -4.26 -4.94 3.66
C ASP A 13 -4.19 -3.41 3.59
N PHE A 14 -3.70 -2.87 2.49
CA PHE A 14 -3.53 -1.42 2.33
C PHE A 14 -4.58 -0.80 1.39
N ASP A 15 -4.59 -1.24 0.13
CA ASP A 15 -5.45 -0.64 -0.89
C ASP A 15 -6.93 -0.79 -0.54
N GLN A 16 -7.63 0.34 -0.45
CA GLN A 16 -9.05 0.44 -0.09
C GLN A 16 -9.40 -0.09 1.31
N THR A 17 -8.43 -0.60 2.04
CA THR A 17 -8.58 -0.97 3.45
C THR A 17 -8.12 0.18 4.36
N LEU A 18 -6.86 0.60 4.22
CA LEU A 18 -6.32 1.75 4.93
C LEU A 18 -6.44 3.03 4.11
N SER A 19 -6.35 2.93 2.79
CA SER A 19 -6.52 4.04 1.86
C SER A 19 -7.94 4.08 1.28
N PHE A 20 -8.38 5.26 0.83
CA PHE A 20 -9.65 5.40 0.13
C PHE A 20 -9.61 4.83 -1.28
N LYS A 21 -8.50 5.05 -2.00
CA LYS A 21 -8.34 4.62 -3.39
C LYS A 21 -7.31 3.52 -3.52
N ASP A 22 -7.46 2.70 -4.53
CA ASP A 22 -6.46 1.74 -4.96
C ASP A 22 -5.21 2.45 -5.50
N SER A 23 -4.03 2.03 -5.07
CA SER A 23 -2.77 2.65 -5.46
C SER A 23 -2.48 2.52 -6.96
N GLY A 24 -2.90 1.41 -7.57
CA GLY A 24 -2.73 1.20 -9.00
C GLY A 24 -3.57 2.15 -9.84
N ILE A 25 -4.78 2.45 -9.40
CA ILE A 25 -5.65 3.45 -10.06
C ILE A 25 -5.00 4.83 -10.00
N VAL A 26 -4.51 5.24 -8.84
CA VAL A 26 -3.85 6.55 -8.66
C VAL A 26 -2.60 6.65 -9.53
N LEU A 27 -1.79 5.60 -9.59
CA LEU A 27 -0.61 5.56 -10.45
C LEU A 27 -0.98 5.66 -11.93
N ALA A 28 -1.99 4.92 -12.37
CA ALA A 28 -2.45 4.96 -13.76
C ALA A 28 -2.98 6.35 -14.13
N GLU A 29 -3.75 6.99 -13.25
CA GLU A 29 -4.21 8.38 -13.44
C GLU A 29 -3.01 9.34 -13.57
N LEU A 30 -2.00 9.21 -12.72
CA LEU A 30 -0.81 10.03 -12.75
C LEU A 30 -0.04 9.90 -14.06
N LEU A 31 0.02 8.69 -14.61
CA LEU A 31 0.72 8.40 -15.88
C LEU A 31 -0.15 8.66 -17.11
N GLY A 32 -1.43 9.00 -16.93
CA GLY A 32 -2.36 9.18 -18.04
C GLY A 32 -2.73 7.87 -18.74
N ILE A 33 -2.67 6.74 -18.05
CA ILE A 33 -3.00 5.42 -18.58
C ILE A 33 -4.48 5.14 -18.34
N ALA A 34 -5.21 4.92 -19.42
CA ALA A 34 -6.62 4.54 -19.35
C ALA A 34 -6.80 3.02 -19.21
N GLY A 35 -7.96 2.60 -18.69
CA GLY A 35 -8.34 1.20 -18.68
C GLY A 35 -7.58 0.31 -17.72
N PHE A 36 -7.08 0.86 -16.62
CA PHE A 36 -6.37 0.07 -15.61
C PHE A 36 -7.21 -1.07 -15.05
N GLU A 37 -8.46 -0.80 -14.70
CA GLU A 37 -9.35 -1.80 -14.11
C GLU A 37 -9.65 -2.95 -15.08
N GLU A 38 -9.84 -2.65 -16.36
CA GLU A 38 -10.04 -3.66 -17.40
C GLU A 38 -8.79 -4.52 -17.61
N ARG A 39 -7.60 -3.92 -17.52
CA ARG A 39 -6.33 -4.65 -17.61
C ARG A 39 -6.16 -5.61 -16.45
N VAL A 40 -6.46 -5.16 -15.23
CA VAL A 40 -6.43 -6.01 -14.03
C VAL A 40 -7.43 -7.15 -14.15
N ALA A 41 -8.66 -6.85 -14.55
CA ALA A 41 -9.69 -7.87 -14.76
C ALA A 41 -9.28 -8.90 -15.83
N GLY A 42 -8.65 -8.44 -16.91
CA GLY A 42 -8.12 -9.32 -17.96
C GLY A 42 -7.05 -10.29 -17.42
N LEU A 43 -6.14 -9.81 -16.59
CA LEU A 43 -5.13 -10.66 -15.95
C LEU A 43 -5.75 -11.67 -15.01
N ALA A 44 -6.75 -11.26 -14.23
CA ALA A 44 -7.47 -12.16 -13.33
C ALA A 44 -8.17 -13.30 -14.08
N ARG A 45 -8.80 -12.99 -15.22
CA ARG A 45 -9.46 -14.01 -16.06
C ARG A 45 -8.49 -14.99 -16.71
N SER A 46 -7.28 -14.53 -17.04
CA SER A 46 -6.29 -15.38 -17.72
C SER A 46 -5.48 -16.27 -16.78
N ASN A 47 -5.60 -16.11 -15.48
CA ASN A 47 -4.81 -16.81 -14.46
C ASN A 47 -3.28 -16.67 -14.66
N LEU A 48 -2.84 -15.64 -15.37
CA LEU A 48 -1.41 -15.39 -15.60
C LEU A 48 -0.71 -14.84 -14.37
N VAL A 49 -1.47 -14.23 -13.46
CA VAL A 49 -0.92 -13.51 -12.31
C VAL A 49 -1.70 -13.89 -11.07
N GLN A 50 -0.99 -14.10 -9.98
CA GLN A 50 -1.59 -14.30 -8.67
C GLN A 50 -2.35 -13.05 -8.25
N GLN A 51 -3.51 -13.22 -7.62
CA GLN A 51 -4.30 -12.11 -7.10
C GLN A 51 -3.46 -11.20 -6.21
N GLY A 52 -3.50 -9.91 -6.48
CA GLY A 52 -2.69 -8.90 -5.80
C GLY A 52 -1.38 -8.57 -6.51
N GLY A 53 -0.98 -9.35 -7.51
CA GLY A 53 0.25 -9.12 -8.29
C GLY A 53 0.06 -8.37 -9.61
N GLU A 54 -1.17 -7.95 -9.91
CA GLU A 54 -1.53 -7.39 -11.22
C GLU A 54 -0.76 -6.11 -11.54
N LEU A 55 -0.65 -5.18 -10.61
CA LEU A 55 0.08 -3.93 -10.82
C LEU A 55 1.56 -4.19 -11.10
N ALA A 56 2.18 -5.07 -10.34
CA ALA A 56 3.59 -5.44 -10.55
C ALA A 56 3.80 -6.07 -11.93
N TYR A 57 2.87 -6.93 -12.35
CA TYR A 57 2.90 -7.53 -13.66
C TYR A 57 2.78 -6.48 -14.78
N LEU A 58 1.85 -5.54 -14.66
CA LEU A 58 1.67 -4.46 -15.64
C LEU A 58 2.91 -3.58 -15.73
N ILE A 59 3.49 -3.19 -14.60
CA ILE A 59 4.74 -2.39 -14.59
C ILE A 59 5.87 -3.13 -15.32
N ARG A 60 5.92 -4.44 -15.16
CA ARG A 60 6.98 -5.26 -15.79
C ARG A 60 6.74 -5.51 -17.27
N HIS A 61 5.50 -5.73 -17.68
CA HIS A 61 5.19 -6.27 -19.01
C HIS A 61 4.39 -5.34 -19.92
N ASP A 62 3.60 -4.42 -19.38
CA ASP A 62 2.80 -3.51 -20.19
C ASP A 62 3.65 -2.33 -20.68
N PRO A 63 3.73 -2.09 -22.01
CA PRO A 63 4.53 -1.01 -22.57
C PRO A 63 4.17 0.38 -22.02
N GLU A 64 2.89 0.64 -21.72
CA GLU A 64 2.46 1.94 -21.20
C GLU A 64 2.99 2.21 -19.79
N PHE A 65 3.24 1.17 -19.00
CA PHE A 65 3.82 1.28 -17.67
C PHE A 65 5.36 1.37 -17.66
N ARG A 66 6.01 1.26 -18.80
CA ARG A 66 7.50 1.36 -18.89
C ARG A 66 8.04 2.72 -18.46
N SER A 67 7.24 3.76 -18.52
CA SER A 67 7.62 5.09 -18.09
C SER A 67 7.61 5.29 -16.58
N VAL A 68 7.15 4.30 -15.81
CA VAL A 68 7.11 4.38 -14.36
C VAL A 68 8.52 4.58 -13.80
N ARG A 69 8.66 5.58 -12.94
CA ARG A 69 9.89 5.91 -12.23
C ARG A 69 9.59 5.95 -10.73
N ARG A 70 10.64 5.97 -9.95
CA ARG A 70 10.54 6.08 -8.48
C ARG A 70 9.70 7.29 -8.05
N GLU A 71 9.87 8.41 -8.73
CA GLU A 71 9.16 9.66 -8.46
C GLU A 71 7.64 9.50 -8.64
N HIS A 72 7.23 8.73 -9.64
CA HIS A 72 5.81 8.43 -9.87
C HIS A 72 5.22 7.62 -8.70
N LEU A 73 5.97 6.65 -8.18
CA LEU A 73 5.52 5.86 -7.03
C LEU A 73 5.44 6.71 -5.77
N GLN A 74 6.40 7.60 -5.57
CA GLN A 74 6.39 8.53 -4.44
C GLN A 74 5.22 9.50 -4.52
N GLU A 75 4.95 10.06 -5.71
CA GLU A 75 3.82 10.96 -5.91
C GLU A 75 2.48 10.22 -5.75
N THR A 76 2.38 9.00 -6.22
CA THR A 76 1.22 8.13 -5.97
C THR A 76 0.97 8.02 -4.46
N GLY A 77 2.01 7.73 -3.69
CA GLY A 77 1.91 7.66 -2.23
C GLY A 77 1.44 8.97 -1.60
N ARG A 78 1.91 10.11 -2.09
CA ARG A 78 1.47 11.43 -1.59
C ARG A 78 -0.01 11.71 -1.89
N ARG A 79 -0.53 11.25 -3.02
CA ARG A 79 -1.92 11.44 -3.43
C ARG A 79 -2.89 10.51 -2.74
N LEU A 80 -2.42 9.37 -2.24
CA LEU A 80 -3.26 8.44 -1.50
C LEU A 80 -3.67 9.06 -0.16
N ARG A 81 -4.96 8.97 0.13
CA ARG A 81 -5.52 9.42 1.42
C ARG A 81 -5.83 8.20 2.27
N LEU A 82 -5.42 8.26 3.53
CA LEU A 82 -5.80 7.27 4.52
C LEU A 82 -7.23 7.53 5.00
N LYS A 83 -7.95 6.47 5.33
CA LYS A 83 -9.26 6.59 5.97
C LYS A 83 -9.12 7.30 7.31
N HIS A 84 -10.13 8.07 7.69
CA HIS A 84 -10.06 8.96 8.85
C HIS A 84 -9.74 8.27 10.16
N ALA A 85 -10.18 7.02 10.34
CA ALA A 85 -9.96 6.28 11.58
C ALA A 85 -8.55 5.68 11.69
N ILE A 86 -7.74 5.69 10.62
CA ILE A 86 -6.42 5.04 10.64
C ILE A 86 -5.44 5.72 11.60
N PRO A 87 -5.31 7.06 11.65
CA PRO A 87 -4.47 7.71 12.65
C PRO A 87 -4.85 7.32 14.09
N ALA A 88 -6.15 7.26 14.39
CA ALA A 88 -6.62 6.87 15.72
C ALA A 88 -6.30 5.40 16.03
N LEU A 89 -6.41 4.50 15.05
CA LEU A 89 -6.05 3.09 15.21
C LEU A 89 -4.55 2.95 15.51
N VAL A 90 -3.70 3.65 14.78
CA VAL A 90 -2.25 3.62 15.01
C VAL A 90 -1.92 4.17 16.39
N ASP A 91 -2.50 5.30 16.77
CA ASP A 91 -2.29 5.89 18.09
C ASP A 91 -2.72 4.93 19.19
N PHE A 92 -3.89 4.32 19.06
CA PHE A 92 -4.38 3.33 20.02
C PHE A 92 -3.41 2.15 20.15
N THR A 93 -2.97 1.55 19.03
CA THR A 93 -2.12 0.36 19.06
C THR A 93 -0.71 0.66 19.55
N THR A 94 -0.17 1.83 19.26
CA THR A 94 1.20 2.21 19.67
C THR A 94 1.28 2.72 21.10
N ARG A 95 0.26 3.41 21.58
CA ARG A 95 0.26 4.02 22.93
C ARG A 95 -0.45 3.19 23.96
N ARG A 96 -1.54 2.49 23.56
CA ARG A 96 -2.38 1.73 24.51
C ARG A 96 -1.93 0.29 24.70
N VAL A 97 -1.23 -0.26 23.69
CA VAL A 97 -0.69 -1.62 23.77
C VAL A 97 0.83 -1.49 23.94
N ALA A 98 1.30 -1.69 25.18
CA ALA A 98 2.73 -1.58 25.50
C ALA A 98 3.56 -2.54 24.62
N GLY A 99 4.64 -2.03 24.05
CA GLY A 99 5.54 -2.80 23.19
C GLY A 99 5.04 -3.04 21.77
N CYS A 100 3.95 -2.37 21.38
CA CYS A 100 3.48 -2.44 19.98
C CYS A 100 4.42 -1.64 19.08
N GLN A 101 4.89 -2.28 18.01
CA GLN A 101 5.70 -1.66 16.99
C GLN A 101 5.07 -1.88 15.62
N PHE A 102 5.07 -0.84 14.79
CA PHE A 102 4.66 -0.94 13.40
C PHE A 102 5.86 -1.19 12.51
N GLU A 103 5.85 -2.32 11.83
CA GLU A 103 6.83 -2.64 10.81
C GLU A 103 6.14 -2.79 9.47
N PHE A 104 6.69 -2.14 8.45
CA PHE A 104 6.20 -2.25 7.09
C PHE A 104 7.18 -3.10 6.28
N SER A 105 6.64 -4.07 5.53
CA SER A 105 7.47 -4.86 4.64
C SER A 105 8.07 -3.97 3.55
N ARG A 106 9.40 -3.91 3.51
CA ARG A 106 10.12 -3.11 2.51
C ARG A 106 10.07 -3.71 1.11
N LYS A 107 9.68 -4.99 1.01
CA LYS A 107 9.79 -5.74 -0.26
C LYS A 107 8.70 -5.40 -1.26
N THR A 108 7.55 -4.90 -0.81
CA THR A 108 6.38 -4.77 -1.68
C THR A 108 6.18 -3.37 -2.23
N ILE A 109 6.19 -2.33 -1.40
CA ILE A 109 5.89 -0.97 -1.87
C ILE A 109 6.69 0.03 -1.00
N GLU A 110 8.00 0.07 -1.14
CA GLU A 110 8.83 0.92 -0.30
C GLU A 110 8.48 2.42 -0.37
N PRO A 111 8.19 3.00 -1.55
CA PRO A 111 7.77 4.40 -1.61
C PRO A 111 6.46 4.69 -0.87
N LEU A 112 5.47 3.81 -1.00
CA LEU A 112 4.20 3.93 -0.29
C LEU A 112 4.39 3.69 1.22
N ALA A 113 5.21 2.72 1.59
CA ALA A 113 5.57 2.48 2.97
C ALA A 113 6.26 3.69 3.61
N LYS A 114 7.12 4.39 2.85
CA LYS A 114 7.76 5.62 3.33
C LYS A 114 6.74 6.71 3.60
N VAL A 115 5.83 6.96 2.67
CA VAL A 115 4.77 7.96 2.86
C VAL A 115 3.89 7.60 4.04
N LEU A 116 3.51 6.34 4.16
CA LEU A 116 2.70 5.86 5.27
C LEU A 116 3.42 6.06 6.62
N ARG A 117 4.73 5.76 6.70
CA ARG A 117 5.53 6.01 7.89
C ARG A 117 5.61 7.49 8.25
N GLU A 118 5.74 8.36 7.23
CA GLU A 118 5.75 9.81 7.44
C GLU A 118 4.41 10.27 8.02
N GLU A 119 3.30 9.79 7.48
CA GLU A 119 1.97 10.11 8.01
C GLU A 119 1.76 9.57 9.42
N LEU A 120 2.19 8.34 9.70
CA LEU A 120 2.13 7.75 11.03
C LEU A 120 3.04 8.47 12.03
N GLY A 121 4.19 8.93 11.57
CA GLY A 121 5.16 9.68 12.38
C GLY A 121 4.66 11.07 12.80
N LYS A 122 3.66 11.62 12.12
CA LYS A 122 3.01 12.89 12.51
C LYS A 122 2.05 12.74 13.68
N LEU A 123 1.75 11.53 14.08
CA LEU A 123 0.88 11.20 15.20
C LEU A 123 1.66 11.17 16.51
#